data_06b1e916dec431047b8129e9a991a26a
#
_entry.id   06b1e916dec431047b8129e9a991a26a
#
_cell.length_a   1.000
_cell.length_b   1.000
_cell.length_c   1.000
_cell.angle_alpha   90.00
_cell.angle_beta   90.00
_cell.angle_gamma   90.00
#
_symmetry.space_group_name_H-M   'P 1'
#
loop_
_entity.id
_entity.type
_entity.pdbx_description
1 polymer ?
#
loop_
_entity_poly.entity_id
_entity_poly.type
_entity_poly.pdbx_seq_one_letter_code
_entity_poly.pdbx_strand_id
1 'polypeptide(L)'
;MIIERRSIWYTIAAIGVCAVSFVGAKQLASDGIATARRALTPRANVEASLERAISNQAGFTALAQNFPTEWATMREEMAADIKSQMPIEGVSARAYARSRVFMSRQAEATASAPTPALIQMLASEFDFISELQRENVEYCADFGIRGLKPGSKLSLVMMQKLDFIFRDRVIATRQGLDHPQRRNPSEDEDWALVATNMRANGVPDSTLEALKNPASASPDILCEGSVQFYRALYELPPEQGAKLFGEITRDAAKKAG
;
A
#
# COMPACT_ATOMS: atom_id res chain seq x y z
N MET A 1 -17.99 8.58 26.98
CA MET A 1 -18.41 8.07 25.66
C MET A 1 -17.68 8.74 24.49
N ILE A 2 -16.46 9.26 24.72
CA ILE A 2 -15.63 9.99 23.72
C ILE A 2 -14.48 9.12 23.17
N ILE A 3 -14.09 8.08 23.90
CA ILE A 3 -12.93 7.25 23.56
C ILE A 3 -13.17 6.29 22.38
N GLU A 4 -14.43 5.97 22.07
CA GLU A 4 -14.76 5.02 20.97
C GLU A 4 -14.67 5.64 19.55
N ARG A 5 -14.78 6.96 19.40
CA ARG A 5 -14.81 7.59 18.07
C ARG A 5 -13.47 7.51 17.34
N ARG A 6 -12.34 7.71 18.01
CA ARG A 6 -10.98 7.58 17.40
C ARG A 6 -10.72 6.18 16.87
N SER A 7 -11.12 5.14 17.60
CA SER A 7 -10.87 3.74 17.23
C SER A 7 -11.50 3.35 15.88
N ILE A 8 -12.56 3.99 15.47
CA ILE A 8 -13.41 3.61 14.34
C ILE A 8 -12.76 4.02 13.01
N TRP A 9 -12.29 5.25 12.90
CA TRP A 9 -11.65 5.75 11.66
C TRP A 9 -10.30 5.10 11.40
N TYR A 10 -9.56 4.75 12.46
CA TYR A 10 -8.31 4.01 12.35
C TYR A 10 -8.48 2.59 11.79
N THR A 11 -9.64 1.98 11.93
CA THR A 11 -9.88 0.63 11.42
C THR A 11 -9.99 0.61 9.90
N ILE A 12 -10.55 1.65 9.29
CA ILE A 12 -10.81 1.72 7.85
C ILE A 12 -9.52 1.92 7.06
N ALA A 13 -8.64 2.79 7.52
CA ALA A 13 -7.48 3.21 6.76
C ALA A 13 -6.20 2.42 7.07
N ALA A 14 -6.13 1.82 8.25
CA ALA A 14 -4.90 1.23 8.77
C ALA A 14 -4.43 -0.02 8.02
N ILE A 15 -5.30 -0.71 7.30
CA ILE A 15 -5.01 -2.03 6.72
C ILE A 15 -4.69 -1.94 5.23
N GLY A 16 -5.25 -0.97 4.51
CA GLY A 16 -5.01 -0.77 3.07
C GLY A 16 -3.54 -0.52 2.73
N VAL A 17 -2.88 0.22 3.58
CA VAL A 17 -1.50 0.70 3.41
C VAL A 17 -0.44 -0.43 3.38
N CYS A 18 -0.65 -1.56 4.03
CA CYS A 18 0.35 -2.63 4.11
C CYS A 18 0.25 -3.68 3.00
N ALA A 19 -0.86 -3.77 2.27
CA ALA A 19 -1.13 -4.86 1.34
C ALA A 19 -0.58 -4.63 -0.08
N VAL A 20 -0.13 -3.44 -0.38
CA VAL A 20 0.07 -2.94 -1.75
C VAL A 20 1.29 -3.53 -2.48
N SER A 21 2.23 -4.16 -1.81
CA SER A 21 3.58 -4.25 -2.36
C SER A 21 3.85 -5.36 -3.38
N PHE A 22 2.96 -6.32 -3.70
CA PHE A 22 3.48 -7.48 -4.43
C PHE A 22 2.57 -8.29 -5.37
N VAL A 23 1.36 -7.89 -5.66
CA VAL A 23 0.54 -8.65 -6.63
C VAL A 23 1.12 -8.51 -8.05
N GLY A 24 1.69 -7.37 -8.37
CA GLY A 24 2.26 -7.07 -9.68
C GLY A 24 3.52 -7.87 -10.05
N ALA A 25 4.35 -8.21 -9.08
CA ALA A 25 5.56 -9.01 -9.35
C ALA A 25 5.25 -10.46 -9.74
N LYS A 26 4.06 -10.97 -9.45
CA LYS A 26 3.69 -12.35 -9.76
C LYS A 26 3.65 -12.63 -11.25
N GLN A 27 3.18 -11.73 -12.06
CA GLN A 27 2.99 -11.97 -13.51
C GLN A 27 4.26 -11.64 -14.31
N LEU A 28 4.94 -10.54 -13.99
CA LEU A 28 6.19 -10.16 -14.62
C LEU A 28 7.35 -11.07 -14.20
N ALA A 29 7.39 -11.50 -12.94
CA ALA A 29 8.36 -12.47 -12.46
C ALA A 29 8.07 -13.88 -12.99
N SER A 30 6.79 -14.28 -13.21
CA SER A 30 6.46 -15.61 -13.74
C SER A 30 7.06 -15.85 -15.13
N ASP A 31 7.02 -14.86 -16.00
CA ASP A 31 7.58 -14.99 -17.36
C ASP A 31 9.12 -14.96 -17.36
N GLY A 32 9.73 -14.12 -16.55
CA GLY A 32 11.19 -14.07 -16.39
C GLY A 32 11.75 -15.31 -15.68
N ILE A 33 11.07 -15.82 -14.66
CA ILE A 33 11.49 -16.99 -13.89
C ILE A 33 11.18 -18.30 -14.62
N ALA A 34 10.07 -18.39 -15.36
CA ALA A 34 9.78 -19.54 -16.21
C ALA A 34 10.87 -19.70 -17.31
N THR A 35 11.35 -18.59 -17.83
CA THR A 35 12.47 -18.59 -18.80
C THR A 35 13.80 -18.98 -18.14
N ALA A 36 14.07 -18.51 -16.91
CA ALA A 36 15.27 -18.88 -16.14
C ALA A 36 15.26 -20.35 -15.70
N ARG A 37 14.09 -20.95 -15.42
CA ARG A 37 13.96 -22.39 -15.11
C ARG A 37 14.26 -23.30 -16.30
N ARG A 38 14.01 -22.86 -17.54
CA ARG A 38 14.28 -23.65 -18.75
C ARG A 38 15.77 -23.69 -19.12
N ALA A 39 16.53 -22.71 -18.66
CA ALA A 39 17.98 -22.73 -18.78
C ALA A 39 18.55 -23.26 -17.46
N LEU A 40 18.99 -24.48 -17.40
CA LEU A 40 19.89 -25.07 -16.37
C LEU A 40 21.17 -24.23 -16.31
N THR A 41 21.17 -23.08 -15.59
CA THR A 41 22.18 -22.06 -15.81
C THR A 41 22.79 -21.55 -14.50
N PRO A 42 24.10 -21.16 -14.54
CA PRO A 42 24.87 -20.75 -13.39
C PRO A 42 24.25 -19.55 -12.62
N ARG A 43 24.67 -19.37 -11.36
CA ARG A 43 24.26 -18.33 -10.42
C ARG A 43 24.09 -16.93 -11.04
N ALA A 44 25.04 -16.55 -11.91
CA ALA A 44 25.02 -15.25 -12.61
C ALA A 44 23.76 -15.02 -13.48
N ASN A 45 23.15 -16.07 -14.01
CA ASN A 45 21.98 -15.94 -14.88
C ASN A 45 20.65 -15.82 -14.10
N VAL A 46 20.58 -16.39 -12.90
CA VAL A 46 19.41 -16.21 -12.02
C VAL A 46 19.34 -14.76 -11.53
N GLU A 47 20.47 -14.23 -11.09
CA GLU A 47 20.57 -12.84 -10.63
C GLU A 47 20.30 -11.85 -11.77
N ALA A 48 20.88 -12.06 -12.95
CA ALA A 48 20.64 -11.23 -14.13
C ALA A 48 19.18 -11.31 -14.64
N SER A 49 18.52 -12.46 -14.50
CA SER A 49 17.11 -12.61 -14.87
C SER A 49 16.19 -11.95 -13.87
N LEU A 50 16.49 -12.06 -12.56
CA LEU A 50 15.79 -11.34 -11.51
C LEU A 50 15.94 -9.83 -11.69
N GLU A 51 17.16 -9.35 -11.96
CA GLU A 51 17.45 -7.94 -12.19
C GLU A 51 16.70 -7.37 -13.38
N ARG A 52 16.62 -8.08 -14.48
CA ARG A 52 15.82 -7.70 -15.66
C ARG A 52 14.31 -7.68 -15.36
N ALA A 53 13.80 -8.64 -14.59
CA ALA A 53 12.39 -8.69 -14.23
C ALA A 53 11.99 -7.54 -13.31
N ILE A 54 12.92 -7.02 -12.52
CA ILE A 54 12.69 -6.00 -11.49
C ILE A 54 13.06 -4.59 -11.98
N SER A 55 14.04 -4.45 -12.89
CA SER A 55 14.54 -3.17 -13.39
C SER A 55 13.48 -2.28 -14.04
N ASN A 56 12.38 -2.88 -14.51
CA ASN A 56 11.27 -2.16 -15.11
C ASN A 56 10.17 -1.78 -14.09
N GLN A 57 10.36 -2.10 -12.80
CA GLN A 57 9.39 -1.79 -11.75
C GLN A 57 9.84 -0.54 -10.99
N ALA A 58 9.01 0.50 -11.03
CA ALA A 58 9.31 1.80 -10.43
C ALA A 58 9.54 1.70 -8.91
N GLY A 59 8.77 0.85 -8.23
CA GLY A 59 8.89 0.62 -6.79
C GLY A 59 10.21 0.00 -6.37
N PHE A 60 10.67 -1.03 -7.07
CA PHE A 60 11.97 -1.66 -6.79
C PHE A 60 13.14 -0.79 -7.21
N THR A 61 12.99 -0.03 -8.30
CA THR A 61 13.99 0.98 -8.69
C THR A 61 14.13 2.04 -7.58
N ALA A 62 13.03 2.53 -7.05
CA ALA A 62 13.05 3.46 -5.93
C ALA A 62 13.66 2.83 -4.67
N LEU A 63 13.34 1.57 -4.36
CA LEU A 63 13.93 0.85 -3.22
C LEU A 63 15.46 0.72 -3.38
N ALA A 64 15.94 0.33 -4.55
CA ALA A 64 17.37 0.21 -4.83
C ALA A 64 18.12 1.54 -4.68
N GLN A 65 17.51 2.64 -5.10
CA GLN A 65 18.09 3.98 -5.02
C GLN A 65 18.09 4.56 -3.61
N ASN A 66 17.03 4.33 -2.85
CA ASN A 66 16.82 4.97 -1.55
C ASN A 66 17.24 4.09 -0.36
N PHE A 67 17.24 2.75 -0.53
CA PHE A 67 17.57 1.76 0.50
C PHE A 67 18.44 0.63 -0.08
N PRO A 68 19.67 0.94 -0.53
CA PRO A 68 20.51 -0.02 -1.25
C PRO A 68 20.87 -1.26 -0.43
N THR A 69 21.03 -1.13 0.89
CA THR A 69 21.34 -2.26 1.77
C THR A 69 20.16 -3.22 1.88
N GLU A 70 18.97 -2.69 2.14
CA GLU A 70 17.73 -3.47 2.22
C GLU A 70 17.40 -4.13 0.89
N TRP A 71 17.63 -3.41 -0.20
CA TRP A 71 17.48 -3.96 -1.54
C TRP A 71 18.45 -5.12 -1.81
N ALA A 72 19.73 -4.97 -1.45
CA ALA A 72 20.72 -6.04 -1.62
C ALA A 72 20.32 -7.29 -0.83
N THR A 73 19.89 -7.15 0.42
CA THR A 73 19.41 -8.26 1.25
C THR A 73 18.19 -8.93 0.63
N MET A 74 17.19 -8.16 0.22
CA MET A 74 15.98 -8.70 -0.41
C MET A 74 16.30 -9.45 -1.71
N ARG A 75 17.19 -8.93 -2.52
CA ARG A 75 17.63 -9.56 -3.77
C ARG A 75 18.34 -10.89 -3.53
N GLU A 76 19.24 -10.95 -2.55
CA GLU A 76 19.93 -12.19 -2.16
C GLU A 76 18.96 -13.27 -1.68
N GLU A 77 18.01 -12.89 -0.84
CA GLU A 77 17.01 -13.82 -0.34
C GLU A 77 16.06 -14.33 -1.44
N MET A 78 15.64 -13.47 -2.36
CA MET A 78 14.84 -13.88 -3.53
C MET A 78 15.64 -14.83 -4.43
N ALA A 79 16.93 -14.56 -4.66
CA ALA A 79 17.80 -15.43 -5.43
C ALA A 79 17.99 -16.79 -4.74
N ALA A 80 18.08 -16.83 -3.42
CA ALA A 80 18.14 -18.07 -2.64
C ALA A 80 16.85 -18.89 -2.75
N ASP A 81 15.68 -18.23 -2.66
CA ASP A 81 14.36 -18.87 -2.83
C ASP A 81 14.24 -19.51 -4.22
N ILE A 82 14.68 -18.81 -5.28
CA ILE A 82 14.69 -19.34 -6.65
C ILE A 82 15.62 -20.54 -6.76
N LYS A 83 16.82 -20.47 -6.17
CA LYS A 83 17.78 -21.57 -6.19
C LYS A 83 17.30 -22.81 -5.46
N SER A 84 16.53 -22.63 -4.36
CA SER A 84 15.92 -23.73 -3.63
C SER A 84 14.76 -24.40 -4.38
N GLN A 85 14.53 -24.01 -5.64
CA GLN A 85 13.42 -24.48 -6.48
C GLN A 85 12.03 -24.22 -5.86
N MET A 86 11.93 -23.20 -5.00
CA MET A 86 10.64 -22.81 -4.45
C MET A 86 9.64 -22.51 -5.59
N PRO A 87 8.39 -22.95 -5.47
CA PRO A 87 7.35 -22.55 -6.43
C PRO A 87 7.27 -21.02 -6.51
N ILE A 88 6.98 -20.49 -7.70
CA ILE A 88 6.96 -19.03 -7.94
C ILE A 88 5.99 -18.31 -6.99
N GLU A 89 4.88 -18.96 -6.66
CA GLU A 89 3.91 -18.46 -5.69
C GLU A 89 4.54 -18.32 -4.30
N GLY A 90 5.40 -19.23 -3.90
CA GLY A 90 6.14 -19.19 -2.63
C GLY A 90 7.18 -18.07 -2.62
N VAL A 91 7.94 -17.89 -3.71
CA VAL A 91 8.89 -16.76 -3.85
C VAL A 91 8.16 -15.43 -3.75
N SER A 92 7.04 -15.29 -4.46
CA SER A 92 6.21 -14.08 -4.44
C SER A 92 5.63 -13.81 -3.04
N ALA A 93 5.12 -14.83 -2.37
CA ALA A 93 4.57 -14.70 -1.02
C ALA A 93 5.63 -14.25 0.00
N ARG A 94 6.86 -14.81 -0.09
CA ARG A 94 7.98 -14.40 0.78
C ARG A 94 8.44 -12.97 0.49
N ALA A 95 8.59 -12.61 -0.76
CA ALA A 95 8.97 -11.26 -1.15
C ALA A 95 7.93 -10.23 -0.65
N TYR A 96 6.64 -10.57 -0.75
CA TYR A 96 5.55 -9.78 -0.17
C TYR A 96 5.67 -9.64 1.35
N ALA A 97 5.91 -10.75 2.07
CA ALA A 97 6.08 -10.71 3.51
C ALA A 97 7.28 -9.84 3.93
N ARG A 98 8.40 -9.91 3.21
CA ARG A 98 9.60 -9.09 3.45
C ARG A 98 9.31 -7.60 3.23
N SER A 99 8.64 -7.25 2.13
CA SER A 99 8.25 -5.87 1.84
C SER A 99 7.32 -5.31 2.93
N ARG A 100 6.37 -6.13 3.43
CA ARG A 100 5.51 -5.73 4.55
C ARG A 100 6.31 -5.45 5.81
N VAL A 101 7.24 -6.34 6.18
CA VAL A 101 8.11 -6.17 7.35
C VAL A 101 8.94 -4.89 7.21
N PHE A 102 9.55 -4.66 6.04
CA PHE A 102 10.29 -3.43 5.78
C PHE A 102 9.39 -2.19 5.94
N MET A 103 8.24 -2.15 5.28
CA MET A 103 7.34 -1.00 5.34
C MET A 103 6.77 -0.77 6.75
N SER A 104 6.47 -1.84 7.50
CA SER A 104 6.02 -1.74 8.89
C SER A 104 7.10 -1.11 9.79
N ARG A 105 8.36 -1.53 9.65
CA ARG A 105 9.49 -0.95 10.40
C ARG A 105 9.71 0.54 10.08
N GLN A 106 9.38 0.97 8.88
CA GLN A 106 9.58 2.33 8.40
C GLN A 106 8.33 3.23 8.53
N ALA A 107 7.24 2.72 9.10
CA ALA A 107 5.96 3.43 9.11
C ALA A 107 6.03 4.79 9.81
N GLU A 108 6.81 4.92 10.88
CA GLU A 108 7.00 6.20 11.57
C GLU A 108 7.75 7.20 10.68
N ALA A 109 8.79 6.76 9.99
CA ALA A 109 9.49 7.59 9.01
C ALA A 109 8.56 8.02 7.88
N THR A 110 7.80 7.06 7.31
CA THR A 110 6.81 7.36 6.27
C THR A 110 5.77 8.39 6.75
N ALA A 111 5.22 8.19 7.95
CA ALA A 111 4.24 9.10 8.54
C ALA A 111 4.81 10.50 8.84
N SER A 112 6.12 10.60 9.02
CA SER A 112 6.83 11.85 9.25
C SER A 112 7.35 12.49 7.97
N ALA A 113 7.04 11.95 6.80
CA ALA A 113 7.47 12.51 5.52
C ALA A 113 6.91 13.94 5.31
N PRO A 114 7.59 14.80 4.54
CA PRO A 114 7.09 16.11 4.16
C PRO A 114 5.69 16.04 3.51
N THR A 115 4.90 17.08 3.72
CA THR A 115 3.52 17.16 3.21
C THR A 115 3.39 16.81 1.73
N PRO A 116 4.21 17.31 0.80
CA PRO A 116 4.08 16.95 -0.61
C PRO A 116 4.23 15.43 -0.87
N ALA A 117 5.12 14.75 -0.13
CA ALA A 117 5.32 13.32 -0.29
C ALA A 117 4.13 12.49 0.20
N LEU A 118 3.55 12.87 1.34
CA LEU A 118 2.34 12.20 1.85
C LEU A 118 1.13 12.43 0.94
N ILE A 119 0.97 13.64 0.40
CA ILE A 119 -0.12 13.95 -0.54
C ILE A 119 0.07 13.19 -1.85
N GLN A 120 1.31 13.06 -2.36
CA GLN A 120 1.58 12.23 -3.54
C GLN A 120 1.23 10.76 -3.28
N MET A 121 1.59 10.22 -2.12
CA MET A 121 1.25 8.85 -1.74
C MET A 121 -0.27 8.66 -1.61
N LEU A 122 -0.97 9.61 -0.98
CA LEU A 122 -2.43 9.62 -0.89
C LEU A 122 -3.10 9.66 -2.28
N ALA A 123 -2.57 10.50 -3.18
CA ALA A 123 -3.07 10.60 -4.56
C ALA A 123 -2.94 9.28 -5.31
N SER A 124 -1.80 8.59 -5.18
CA SER A 124 -1.58 7.28 -5.81
C SER A 124 -2.52 6.20 -5.26
N GLU A 125 -2.79 6.21 -3.95
CA GLU A 125 -3.74 5.27 -3.33
C GLU A 125 -5.19 5.58 -3.73
N PHE A 126 -5.56 6.86 -3.81
CA PHE A 126 -6.88 7.29 -4.28
C PHE A 126 -7.12 6.92 -5.75
N ASP A 127 -6.14 7.15 -6.62
CA ASP A 127 -6.21 6.75 -8.03
C ASP A 127 -6.37 5.22 -8.18
N PHE A 128 -5.63 4.46 -7.40
CA PHE A 128 -5.72 3.00 -7.39
C PHE A 128 -7.08 2.48 -6.93
N ILE A 129 -7.59 2.94 -5.78
CA ILE A 129 -8.87 2.46 -5.25
C ILE A 129 -10.03 2.88 -6.16
N SER A 130 -9.94 4.05 -6.80
CA SER A 130 -10.93 4.52 -7.75
C SER A 130 -10.98 3.66 -9.02
N GLU A 131 -9.85 3.14 -9.47
CA GLU A 131 -9.79 2.20 -10.58
C GLU A 131 -10.26 0.81 -10.17
N LEU A 132 -9.88 0.34 -8.96
CA LEU A 132 -10.39 -0.92 -8.42
C LEU A 132 -11.91 -0.95 -8.33
N GLN A 133 -12.55 0.16 -7.98
CA GLN A 133 -14.02 0.28 -7.95
C GLN A 133 -14.63 -0.06 -9.30
N ARG A 134 -13.99 0.34 -10.41
CA ARG A 134 -14.46 0.07 -11.76
C ARG A 134 -14.17 -1.36 -12.22
N GLU A 135 -13.05 -1.92 -11.78
CA GLU A 135 -12.58 -3.23 -12.24
C GLU A 135 -13.14 -4.38 -11.39
N ASN A 136 -13.13 -4.23 -10.05
CA ASN A 136 -13.57 -5.29 -9.14
C ASN A 136 -13.94 -4.71 -7.77
N VAL A 137 -15.21 -4.63 -7.48
CA VAL A 137 -15.79 -4.07 -6.25
C VAL A 137 -15.34 -4.83 -5.00
N GLU A 138 -15.19 -6.17 -5.07
CA GLU A 138 -14.71 -6.94 -3.92
C GLU A 138 -13.27 -6.62 -3.56
N TYR A 139 -12.40 -6.48 -4.58
CA TYR A 139 -11.01 -6.06 -4.35
C TYR A 139 -10.91 -4.61 -3.87
N CYS A 140 -11.79 -3.74 -4.36
CA CYS A 140 -11.90 -2.37 -3.89
C CYS A 140 -12.28 -2.32 -2.40
N ALA A 141 -13.30 -3.07 -1.99
CA ALA A 141 -13.73 -3.18 -0.60
C ALA A 141 -12.62 -3.77 0.29
N ASP A 142 -11.98 -4.85 -0.18
CA ASP A 142 -10.86 -5.46 0.55
C ASP A 142 -9.70 -4.47 0.72
N PHE A 143 -9.30 -3.78 -0.36
CA PHE A 143 -8.22 -2.79 -0.30
C PHE A 143 -8.53 -1.65 0.67
N GLY A 144 -9.73 -1.10 0.61
CA GLY A 144 -10.14 0.02 1.46
C GLY A 144 -10.21 -0.32 2.95
N ILE A 145 -10.53 -1.57 3.32
CA ILE A 145 -10.77 -1.98 4.70
C ILE A 145 -9.57 -2.72 5.32
N ARG A 146 -8.94 -3.63 4.58
CA ARG A 146 -7.92 -4.55 5.12
C ARG A 146 -6.75 -4.81 4.19
N GLY A 147 -6.73 -4.15 3.04
CA GLY A 147 -5.77 -4.41 1.99
C GLY A 147 -6.12 -5.63 1.13
N LEU A 148 -5.47 -5.73 -0.02
CA LEU A 148 -5.68 -6.85 -0.94
C LEU A 148 -5.21 -8.17 -0.31
N LYS A 149 -6.01 -9.21 -0.51
CA LYS A 149 -5.65 -10.56 -0.09
C LYS A 149 -4.46 -11.09 -0.91
N PRO A 150 -3.57 -11.89 -0.30
CA PRO A 150 -2.55 -12.60 -1.05
C PRO A 150 -3.19 -13.46 -2.16
N GLY A 151 -2.69 -13.31 -3.37
CA GLY A 151 -3.19 -14.06 -4.52
C GLY A 151 -4.36 -13.40 -5.27
N SER A 152 -4.79 -12.19 -4.91
CA SER A 152 -5.71 -11.40 -5.73
C SER A 152 -5.18 -11.28 -7.15
N LYS A 153 -6.04 -11.53 -8.14
CA LYS A 153 -5.70 -11.44 -9.56
C LYS A 153 -6.04 -10.04 -10.06
N LEU A 154 -5.02 -9.23 -10.25
CA LEU A 154 -5.16 -7.88 -10.78
C LEU A 154 -4.82 -7.83 -12.26
N SER A 155 -5.43 -6.90 -13.00
CA SER A 155 -5.02 -6.56 -14.36
C SER A 155 -3.60 -5.96 -14.39
N LEU A 156 -2.98 -5.94 -15.57
CA LEU A 156 -1.66 -5.31 -15.75
C LEU A 156 -1.66 -3.84 -15.35
N VAL A 157 -2.74 -3.12 -15.65
CA VAL A 157 -2.91 -1.72 -15.29
C VAL A 157 -2.92 -1.55 -13.78
N MET A 158 -3.69 -2.39 -13.07
CA MET A 158 -3.74 -2.34 -11.61
C MET A 158 -2.41 -2.71 -10.97
N MET A 159 -1.69 -3.67 -11.54
CA MET A 159 -0.35 -4.02 -11.07
C MET A 159 0.64 -2.86 -11.21
N GLN A 160 0.57 -2.13 -12.32
CA GLN A 160 1.40 -0.94 -12.53
C GLN A 160 1.06 0.18 -11.54
N LYS A 161 -0.22 0.40 -11.26
CA LYS A 161 -0.64 1.38 -10.24
C LYS A 161 -0.15 0.98 -8.83
N LEU A 162 -0.19 -0.29 -8.48
CA LEU A 162 0.39 -0.79 -7.23
C LEU A 162 1.89 -0.54 -7.13
N ASP A 163 2.61 -0.73 -8.22
CA ASP A 163 4.05 -0.45 -8.28
C ASP A 163 4.33 1.04 -8.05
N PHE A 164 3.50 1.92 -8.58
CA PHE A 164 3.59 3.36 -8.30
C PHE A 164 3.29 3.70 -6.83
N ILE A 165 2.30 3.08 -6.21
CA ILE A 165 2.06 3.26 -4.76
C ILE A 165 3.31 2.83 -3.96
N PHE A 166 3.90 1.69 -4.30
CA PHE A 166 5.12 1.22 -3.63
C PHE A 166 6.29 2.19 -3.82
N ARG A 167 6.50 2.69 -5.05
CA ARG A 167 7.48 3.73 -5.35
C ARG A 167 7.29 4.97 -4.46
N ASP A 168 6.07 5.51 -4.43
CA ASP A 168 5.78 6.76 -3.72
C ASP A 168 5.94 6.58 -2.21
N ARG A 169 5.61 5.40 -1.69
CA ARG A 169 5.83 5.06 -0.30
C ARG A 169 7.33 4.96 0.05
N VAL A 170 8.13 4.31 -0.79
CA VAL A 170 9.59 4.24 -0.61
C VAL A 170 10.20 5.64 -0.60
N ILE A 171 9.79 6.50 -1.53
CA ILE A 171 10.26 7.89 -1.61
C ILE A 171 9.84 8.67 -0.36
N ALA A 172 8.58 8.58 0.05
CA ALA A 172 8.08 9.24 1.26
C ALA A 172 8.84 8.76 2.51
N THR A 173 9.10 7.46 2.62
CA THR A 173 9.90 6.90 3.71
C THR A 173 11.29 7.52 3.75
N ARG A 174 11.98 7.61 2.63
CA ARG A 174 13.30 8.21 2.56
C ARG A 174 13.28 9.67 2.96
N GLN A 175 12.32 10.43 2.44
CA GLN A 175 12.16 11.84 2.79
C GLN A 175 11.80 12.04 4.26
N GLY A 176 11.02 11.13 4.85
CA GLY A 176 10.70 11.17 6.26
C GLY A 176 11.89 10.87 7.18
N LEU A 177 12.85 10.05 6.72
CA LEU A 177 14.13 9.83 7.42
C LEU A 177 15.04 11.04 7.30
N ASP A 178 15.15 11.65 6.11
CA ASP A 178 16.07 12.75 5.85
C ASP A 178 15.56 14.09 6.38
N HIS A 179 14.26 14.33 6.28
CA HIS A 179 13.59 15.60 6.58
C HIS A 179 12.29 15.39 7.34
N PRO A 180 12.33 14.81 8.56
CA PRO A 180 11.11 14.46 9.29
C PRO A 180 10.31 15.72 9.64
N GLN A 181 9.05 15.72 9.25
CA GLN A 181 8.08 16.76 9.61
C GLN A 181 7.23 16.28 10.79
N ARG A 182 7.42 16.93 11.95
CA ARG A 182 6.59 16.64 13.12
C ARG A 182 5.21 17.24 12.94
N ARG A 183 4.19 16.43 13.15
CA ARG A 183 2.78 16.86 13.16
C ARG A 183 2.16 16.56 14.52
N ASN A 184 1.30 17.44 14.99
CA ASN A 184 0.50 17.15 16.16
C ASN A 184 -0.43 15.96 15.86
N PRO A 185 -0.76 15.13 16.86
CA PRO A 185 -1.78 14.10 16.70
C PRO A 185 -3.09 14.70 16.17
N SER A 186 -3.86 13.90 15.43
CA SER A 186 -5.18 14.33 15.00
C SER A 186 -6.13 14.44 16.18
N GLU A 187 -7.07 15.37 16.09
CA GLU A 187 -8.15 15.58 17.03
C GLU A 187 -9.47 15.07 16.44
N ASP A 188 -10.52 14.96 17.25
CA ASP A 188 -11.82 14.49 16.76
C ASP A 188 -12.40 15.42 15.69
N GLU A 189 -12.08 16.72 15.76
CA GLU A 189 -12.46 17.73 14.78
C GLU A 189 -11.84 17.49 13.41
N ASP A 190 -10.59 17.04 13.34
CA ASP A 190 -9.92 16.69 12.07
C ASP A 190 -10.67 15.55 11.35
N TRP A 191 -11.09 14.52 12.10
CA TRP A 191 -11.87 13.41 11.56
C TRP A 191 -13.31 13.80 11.24
N ALA A 192 -13.89 14.73 12.00
CA ALA A 192 -15.22 15.27 11.70
C ALA A 192 -15.25 16.02 10.36
N LEU A 193 -14.15 16.66 9.96
CA LEU A 193 -14.05 17.30 8.64
C LEU A 193 -14.09 16.26 7.50
N VAL A 194 -13.40 15.12 7.64
CA VAL A 194 -13.47 14.03 6.64
C VAL A 194 -14.93 13.57 6.51
N ALA A 195 -15.60 13.29 7.62
CA ALA A 195 -17.02 12.89 7.59
C ALA A 195 -17.92 13.98 6.98
N THR A 196 -17.63 15.25 7.24
CA THR A 196 -18.38 16.38 6.66
C THR A 196 -18.18 16.46 5.16
N ASN A 197 -16.93 16.30 4.66
CA ASN A 197 -16.66 16.28 3.23
C ASN A 197 -17.34 15.08 2.55
N MET A 198 -17.31 13.91 3.17
CA MET A 198 -18.02 12.73 2.64
C MET A 198 -19.52 13.01 2.50
N ARG A 199 -20.18 13.61 3.52
CA ARG A 199 -21.60 13.99 3.43
C ARG A 199 -21.85 15.05 2.35
N ALA A 200 -20.98 16.05 2.25
CA ALA A 200 -21.07 17.07 1.21
C ALA A 200 -20.97 16.46 -0.20
N ASN A 201 -20.22 15.37 -0.35
CA ASN A 201 -20.12 14.58 -1.59
C ASN A 201 -21.27 13.55 -1.75
N GLY A 202 -22.33 13.67 -0.92
CA GLY A 202 -23.54 12.86 -1.05
C GLY A 202 -23.47 11.45 -0.43
N VAL A 203 -22.44 11.17 0.39
CA VAL A 203 -22.32 9.88 1.08
C VAL A 203 -23.36 9.79 2.19
N PRO A 204 -24.27 8.79 2.16
CA PRO A 204 -25.29 8.64 3.20
C PRO A 204 -24.67 8.20 4.53
N ASP A 205 -25.30 8.57 5.64
CA ASP A 205 -24.84 8.18 6.98
C ASP A 205 -24.79 6.66 7.17
N SER A 206 -25.63 5.91 6.47
CA SER A 206 -25.57 4.44 6.48
C SER A 206 -24.25 3.89 5.95
N THR A 207 -23.63 4.53 4.95
CA THR A 207 -22.30 4.18 4.46
C THR A 207 -21.23 4.52 5.48
N LEU A 208 -21.33 5.66 6.16
CA LEU A 208 -20.43 6.03 7.25
C LEU A 208 -20.51 5.02 8.41
N GLU A 209 -21.69 4.55 8.76
CA GLU A 209 -21.86 3.50 9.77
C GLU A 209 -21.33 2.14 9.29
N ALA A 210 -21.51 1.80 7.99
CA ALA A 210 -20.96 0.59 7.41
C ALA A 210 -19.43 0.55 7.46
N LEU A 211 -18.77 1.68 7.21
CA LEU A 211 -17.32 1.80 7.35
C LEU A 211 -16.84 1.59 8.80
N LYS A 212 -17.68 1.94 9.79
CA LYS A 212 -17.38 1.67 11.21
C LYS A 212 -17.53 0.19 11.58
N ASN A 213 -18.44 -0.52 10.91
CA ASN A 213 -18.76 -1.92 11.17
C ASN A 213 -18.68 -2.75 9.88
N PRO A 214 -17.48 -2.89 9.28
CA PRO A 214 -17.32 -3.45 7.94
C PRO A 214 -17.71 -4.93 7.84
N ALA A 215 -17.75 -5.67 8.95
CA ALA A 215 -18.07 -7.09 8.94
C ALA A 215 -19.52 -7.39 8.50
N SER A 216 -20.44 -6.42 8.64
CA SER A 216 -21.87 -6.58 8.31
C SER A 216 -22.28 -5.89 7.01
N ALA A 217 -21.36 -5.18 6.36
CA ALA A 217 -21.66 -4.40 5.17
C ALA A 217 -21.31 -5.14 3.88
N SER A 218 -22.07 -4.84 2.81
CA SER A 218 -21.78 -5.41 1.48
C SER A 218 -20.50 -4.82 0.87
N PRO A 219 -19.82 -5.56 -0.02
CA PRO A 219 -18.65 -5.05 -0.73
C PRO A 219 -18.91 -3.73 -1.47
N ASP A 220 -20.09 -3.55 -2.07
CA ASP A 220 -20.46 -2.33 -2.79
C ASP A 220 -20.42 -1.09 -1.86
N ILE A 221 -21.04 -1.20 -0.69
CA ILE A 221 -21.09 -0.12 0.29
C ILE A 221 -19.69 0.18 0.84
N LEU A 222 -18.90 -0.86 1.11
CA LEU A 222 -17.54 -0.70 1.62
C LEU A 222 -16.61 -0.09 0.58
N CYS A 223 -16.71 -0.53 -0.68
CA CYS A 223 -15.93 0.03 -1.78
C CYS A 223 -16.26 1.50 -1.99
N GLU A 224 -17.54 1.84 -2.17
CA GLU A 224 -18.00 3.22 -2.34
C GLU A 224 -17.55 4.10 -1.17
N GLY A 225 -17.80 3.66 0.06
CA GLY A 225 -17.39 4.37 1.26
C GLY A 225 -15.88 4.59 1.32
N SER A 226 -15.09 3.59 0.96
CA SER A 226 -13.61 3.69 0.95
C SER A 226 -13.14 4.69 -0.10
N VAL A 227 -13.66 4.64 -1.32
CA VAL A 227 -13.33 5.61 -2.38
C VAL A 227 -13.64 7.04 -1.93
N GLN A 228 -14.82 7.25 -1.34
CA GLN A 228 -15.23 8.58 -0.85
C GLN A 228 -14.39 9.04 0.35
N PHE A 229 -13.92 8.12 1.18
CA PHE A 229 -13.01 8.41 2.28
C PHE A 229 -11.65 8.90 1.77
N TYR A 230 -11.03 8.21 0.80
CA TYR A 230 -9.78 8.65 0.19
C TYR A 230 -9.94 9.99 -0.55
N ARG A 231 -11.07 10.19 -1.23
CA ARG A 231 -11.40 11.47 -1.86
C ARG A 231 -11.48 12.59 -0.82
N ALA A 232 -12.25 12.37 0.25
CA ALA A 232 -12.42 13.36 1.30
C ALA A 232 -11.11 13.77 1.98
N LEU A 233 -10.19 12.81 2.18
CA LEU A 233 -8.83 13.09 2.66
C LEU A 233 -8.03 13.92 1.66
N TYR A 234 -8.11 13.59 0.37
CA TYR A 234 -7.36 14.26 -0.69
C TYR A 234 -7.84 15.69 -0.94
N GLU A 235 -9.13 15.96 -0.73
CA GLU A 235 -9.77 17.29 -0.88
C GLU A 235 -9.54 18.21 0.33
N LEU A 236 -8.98 17.72 1.44
CA LEU A 236 -8.59 18.58 2.56
C LEU A 236 -7.42 19.51 2.19
N PRO A 237 -7.24 20.61 2.93
CA PRO A 237 -6.00 21.37 2.85
C PRO A 237 -4.79 20.44 2.99
N PRO A 238 -3.73 20.60 2.17
CA PRO A 238 -2.63 19.62 2.08
C PRO A 238 -2.01 19.24 3.43
N GLU A 239 -1.80 20.20 4.33
CA GLU A 239 -1.25 19.93 5.67
C GLU A 239 -2.17 19.06 6.51
N GLN A 240 -3.47 19.25 6.41
CA GLN A 240 -4.46 18.49 7.15
C GLN A 240 -4.64 17.08 6.56
N GLY A 241 -4.71 16.96 5.24
CA GLY A 241 -4.70 15.67 4.55
C GLY A 241 -3.46 14.85 4.90
N ALA A 242 -2.28 15.47 4.86
CA ALA A 242 -1.01 14.83 5.22
C ALA A 242 -0.95 14.43 6.70
N LYS A 243 -1.50 15.25 7.62
CA LYS A 243 -1.60 14.95 9.05
C LYS A 243 -2.38 13.65 9.28
N LEU A 244 -3.59 13.58 8.74
CA LEU A 244 -4.48 12.44 8.88
C LEU A 244 -3.93 11.19 8.17
N PHE A 245 -3.43 11.34 6.96
CA PHE A 245 -2.88 10.23 6.19
C PHE A 245 -1.60 9.67 6.80
N GLY A 246 -0.74 10.53 7.36
CA GLY A 246 0.43 10.10 8.12
C GLY A 246 0.05 9.29 9.36
N GLU A 247 -1.00 9.70 10.08
CA GLU A 247 -1.48 8.95 11.25
C GLU A 247 -2.06 7.60 10.86
N ILE A 248 -2.86 7.54 9.79
CA ILE A 248 -3.34 6.29 9.19
C ILE A 248 -2.17 5.34 8.88
N THR A 249 -1.14 5.85 8.23
CA THR A 249 0.06 5.08 7.85
C THR A 249 0.77 4.50 9.07
N ARG A 250 0.91 5.28 10.14
CA ARG A 250 1.51 4.86 11.41
C ARG A 250 0.70 3.76 12.09
N ASP A 251 -0.60 3.92 12.15
CA ASP A 251 -1.48 2.98 12.87
C ASP A 251 -1.72 1.68 12.10
N ALA A 252 -1.66 1.72 10.77
CA ALA A 252 -1.66 0.52 9.94
C ALA A 252 -0.52 -0.42 10.30
N ALA A 253 0.67 0.12 10.50
CA ALA A 253 1.85 -0.68 10.82
C ALA A 253 1.76 -1.33 12.20
N LYS A 254 1.19 -0.66 13.20
CA LYS A 254 1.00 -1.21 14.55
C LYS A 254 0.09 -2.45 14.56
N LYS A 255 -0.87 -2.51 13.62
CA LYS A 255 -1.81 -3.64 13.52
C LYS A 255 -1.26 -4.81 12.70
N ALA A 256 -0.20 -4.56 11.91
CA ALA A 256 0.40 -5.56 11.04
C ALA A 256 1.57 -6.34 11.71
N GLY A 257 2.09 -5.87 12.84
CA GLY A 257 3.13 -6.53 13.66
C GLY A 257 2.56 -7.27 14.84
#